data_4ad81c72d30e8e9585fbd215222429a3
#
_entry.id   4ad81c72d30e8e9585fbd215222429a3
#
_cell.length_a   1.000
_cell.length_b   1.000
_cell.length_c   1.000
_cell.angle_alpha   90.00
_cell.angle_beta   90.00
_cell.angle_gamma   90.00
#
_symmetry.space_group_name_H-M   'P 1'
#
loop_
_entity.id
_entity.type
_entity.pdbx_description
1 polymer ?
#
loop_
_entity_poly.entity_id
_entity_poly.type
_entity_poly.pdbx_seq_one_letter_code
_entity_poly.pdbx_strand_id
1 'polypeptide(L)'
;MLKPPFSLLPPPHTTAPTLGGDIACNAPTKSLTTSIRHISPAAVRNGNTLARIKDDPDLYYTTELRTERLDEIKPYLWLAGRPTCARALHRQQLLGRQILITENPNEHLVWHETRIFIKPLPTFLFSIDCWVQKICKTKQLYETACGFMLSYAWLVRHESDLRIAHEKTLLPEIINWATWAEFIDDFLEHIDLQSLNGISPRFRYGELRLSRLNKIYRVTRFRWQDFVRGYITQSTWYQDFFARNFAWLLTVFAVMSVALSAMQVVIAIGRGGRAFENASYGFSVASLFMAAGTTFIALLVWVILFAYHLVNAYVNDRQARSERKSFADVQGRPEC
;
A
#
# COMPACT_ATOMS: atom_id res chain seq x y z
N MET A 1 -32.01 1.24 -6.78
CA MET A 1 -30.80 1.54 -7.57
C MET A 1 -29.95 2.49 -6.78
N LEU A 2 -28.66 2.22 -6.66
CA LEU A 2 -27.69 3.13 -6.08
C LEU A 2 -27.57 4.36 -6.98
N LYS A 3 -27.41 5.55 -6.39
CA LYS A 3 -27.21 6.80 -7.12
C LYS A 3 -25.81 7.33 -6.84
N PRO A 4 -25.21 8.10 -7.77
CA PRO A 4 -23.95 8.79 -7.49
C PRO A 4 -24.08 9.63 -6.21
N PRO A 5 -23.03 9.70 -5.37
CA PRO A 5 -23.06 10.44 -4.12
C PRO A 5 -22.71 11.93 -4.31
N PHE A 6 -23.05 12.52 -5.45
CA PHE A 6 -22.88 13.93 -5.77
C PHE A 6 -23.74 14.30 -6.98
N SER A 7 -24.14 15.54 -7.06
CA SER A 7 -24.96 16.11 -8.11
C SER A 7 -24.21 17.10 -9.00
N LEU A 8 -23.18 17.76 -8.42
CA LEU A 8 -22.39 18.78 -9.08
C LEU A 8 -21.22 18.16 -9.87
N LEU A 9 -21.04 18.63 -11.08
CA LEU A 9 -19.81 18.41 -11.86
C LEU A 9 -18.84 19.57 -11.56
N PRO A 10 -17.55 19.30 -11.36
CA PRO A 10 -16.60 20.39 -11.21
C PRO A 10 -16.66 21.32 -12.43
N PRO A 11 -16.81 22.67 -12.27
CA PRO A 11 -16.95 23.59 -13.36
C PRO A 11 -15.71 23.64 -14.27
N PRO A 12 -15.87 23.95 -15.56
CA PRO A 12 -14.73 24.15 -16.45
C PRO A 12 -13.98 25.41 -16.06
N HIS A 13 -12.65 25.36 -16.14
CA HIS A 13 -11.82 26.53 -15.93
C HIS A 13 -12.14 27.62 -16.96
N THR A 14 -12.54 28.77 -16.45
CA THR A 14 -12.47 30.02 -17.20
C THR A 14 -11.01 30.43 -17.23
N THR A 15 -10.37 30.38 -18.38
CA THR A 15 -9.10 31.02 -18.64
C THR A 15 -9.19 32.50 -18.26
N ALA A 16 -8.07 33.04 -17.79
CA ALA A 16 -7.84 34.39 -17.29
C ALA A 16 -8.68 35.50 -17.97
N PRO A 17 -9.01 36.58 -17.23
CA PRO A 17 -9.80 37.67 -17.75
C PRO A 17 -9.05 38.41 -18.86
N THR A 18 -9.48 38.21 -20.09
CA THR A 18 -9.19 39.13 -21.17
C THR A 18 -10.08 40.35 -20.97
N LEU A 19 -9.50 41.48 -20.64
CA LEU A 19 -10.18 42.76 -20.66
C LEU A 19 -10.78 43.05 -22.04
N GLY A 20 -12.06 43.29 -22.09
CA GLY A 20 -12.67 44.00 -23.22
C GLY A 20 -13.91 43.37 -23.81
N GLY A 21 -15.08 44.02 -23.58
CA GLY A 21 -16.14 44.20 -24.58
C GLY A 21 -17.25 43.14 -24.71
N ASP A 22 -18.33 43.49 -24.10
CA ASP A 22 -19.74 43.31 -24.54
C ASP A 22 -20.19 42.21 -25.48
N ILE A 23 -21.41 41.77 -25.10
CA ILE A 23 -22.52 41.27 -25.94
C ILE A 23 -22.82 39.77 -25.90
N ALA A 24 -23.85 39.53 -25.10
CA ALA A 24 -25.07 38.77 -25.38
C ALA A 24 -25.06 37.34 -25.93
N CYS A 25 -25.68 36.51 -25.15
CA CYS A 25 -26.74 35.56 -25.49
C CYS A 25 -26.42 34.29 -26.27
N ASN A 26 -26.82 33.21 -25.63
CA ASN A 26 -27.26 31.95 -26.25
C ASN A 26 -26.19 31.10 -26.94
N ALA A 27 -25.47 30.34 -26.11
CA ALA A 27 -24.92 29.09 -26.59
C ALA A 27 -25.47 27.96 -25.70
N PRO A 28 -25.90 26.83 -26.27
CA PRO A 28 -26.45 25.70 -25.52
C PRO A 28 -25.40 25.16 -24.60
N THR A 29 -25.80 24.90 -23.37
CA THR A 29 -25.04 24.26 -22.32
C THR A 29 -24.46 22.94 -22.84
N LYS A 30 -23.29 22.97 -23.45
CA LYS A 30 -22.53 21.78 -23.76
C LYS A 30 -22.03 21.23 -22.45
N SER A 31 -22.61 20.12 -22.06
CA SER A 31 -22.30 19.34 -20.87
C SER A 31 -20.80 19.17 -20.66
N LEU A 32 -20.39 19.43 -19.47
CA LEU A 32 -19.05 19.51 -18.91
C LEU A 32 -18.23 18.22 -18.86
N THR A 33 -18.73 17.16 -19.41
CA THR A 33 -18.05 15.85 -19.55
C THR A 33 -16.76 15.89 -20.39
N THR A 34 -16.44 17.04 -20.96
CA THR A 34 -15.33 17.16 -21.92
C THR A 34 -14.01 17.67 -21.32
N SER A 35 -13.98 18.12 -20.08
CA SER A 35 -12.78 18.80 -19.54
C SER A 35 -11.83 17.93 -18.74
N ILE A 36 -12.32 16.95 -17.99
CA ILE A 36 -11.44 15.95 -17.36
C ILE A 36 -11.40 14.74 -18.29
N ARG A 37 -10.43 14.70 -19.20
CA ARG A 37 -10.20 13.50 -19.98
C ARG A 37 -9.86 12.37 -19.02
N HIS A 38 -10.71 11.34 -18.99
CA HIS A 38 -10.38 10.09 -18.34
C HIS A 38 -9.18 9.47 -19.08
N ILE A 39 -8.01 9.64 -18.49
CA ILE A 39 -6.78 9.02 -18.98
C ILE A 39 -6.71 7.64 -18.32
N SER A 40 -7.10 6.63 -19.07
CA SER A 40 -6.93 5.24 -18.67
C SER A 40 -5.45 4.88 -18.68
N PRO A 41 -4.95 4.00 -17.79
CA PRO A 41 -3.62 3.45 -17.92
C PRO A 41 -3.46 2.71 -19.26
N ALA A 42 -2.22 2.55 -19.72
CA ALA A 42 -1.92 1.92 -21.00
C ALA A 42 -2.38 0.45 -21.07
N ALA A 43 -2.33 -0.26 -19.94
CA ALA A 43 -2.76 -1.65 -19.79
C ALA A 43 -3.11 -1.97 -18.34
N VAL A 44 -3.91 -3.01 -18.12
CA VAL A 44 -4.26 -3.53 -16.79
C VAL A 44 -3.63 -4.92 -16.62
N ARG A 45 -3.10 -5.17 -15.45
CA ARG A 45 -2.57 -6.49 -15.11
C ARG A 45 -3.71 -7.46 -14.83
N ASN A 46 -3.75 -8.57 -15.57
CA ASN A 46 -4.65 -9.70 -15.33
C ASN A 46 -3.80 -10.94 -14.96
N GLY A 47 -3.71 -11.24 -13.67
CA GLY A 47 -2.82 -12.31 -13.18
C GLY A 47 -1.37 -12.07 -13.58
N ASN A 48 -0.82 -12.92 -14.45
CA ASN A 48 0.54 -12.85 -14.98
C ASN A 48 0.64 -12.20 -16.37
N THR A 49 -0.48 -11.77 -16.95
CA THR A 49 -0.56 -11.17 -18.28
C THR A 49 -0.99 -9.71 -18.21
N LEU A 50 -0.84 -8.98 -19.33
CA LEU A 50 -1.39 -7.64 -19.51
C LEU A 50 -2.63 -7.74 -20.38
N ALA A 51 -3.73 -7.12 -19.92
CA ALA A 51 -4.96 -6.97 -20.69
C ALA A 51 -5.10 -5.53 -21.18
N ARG A 52 -5.66 -5.35 -22.36
CA ARG A 52 -6.05 -4.03 -22.86
C ARG A 52 -7.35 -3.60 -22.20
N ILE A 53 -7.45 -2.36 -21.80
CA ILE A 53 -8.66 -1.82 -21.15
C ILE A 53 -9.88 -1.89 -22.08
N LYS A 54 -9.64 -1.78 -23.40
CA LYS A 54 -10.72 -1.86 -24.40
C LYS A 54 -11.38 -3.23 -24.44
N ASP A 55 -10.62 -4.29 -24.14
CA ASP A 55 -11.11 -5.67 -24.21
C ASP A 55 -11.92 -6.04 -22.96
N ASP A 56 -11.56 -5.50 -21.79
CA ASP A 56 -12.29 -5.71 -20.53
C ASP A 56 -12.28 -4.42 -19.67
N PRO A 57 -13.21 -3.50 -19.92
CA PRO A 57 -13.32 -2.26 -19.14
C PRO A 57 -13.69 -2.50 -17.67
N ASP A 58 -14.46 -3.56 -17.38
CA ASP A 58 -14.93 -3.83 -16.01
C ASP A 58 -13.80 -4.35 -15.11
N LEU A 59 -12.83 -5.07 -15.68
CA LEU A 59 -11.60 -5.43 -15.02
C LEU A 59 -10.82 -4.20 -14.56
N TYR A 60 -10.77 -3.15 -15.38
CA TYR A 60 -10.10 -1.90 -15.02
C TYR A 60 -10.69 -1.26 -13.76
N TYR A 61 -12.01 -1.00 -13.75
CA TYR A 61 -12.66 -0.38 -12.59
C TYR A 61 -12.52 -1.22 -11.32
N THR A 62 -12.58 -2.53 -11.47
CA THR A 62 -12.41 -3.46 -10.38
C THR A 62 -10.98 -3.42 -9.83
N THR A 63 -9.97 -3.45 -10.70
CA THR A 63 -8.55 -3.41 -10.29
C THR A 63 -8.18 -2.09 -9.61
N GLU A 64 -8.75 -0.97 -10.10
CA GLU A 64 -8.47 0.36 -9.56
C GLU A 64 -9.07 0.61 -8.17
N LEU A 65 -10.17 -0.03 -7.84
CA LEU A 65 -10.91 0.24 -6.60
C LEU A 65 -10.84 -0.90 -5.58
N ARG A 66 -10.69 -2.16 -6.01
CA ARG A 66 -10.88 -3.32 -5.14
C ARG A 66 -9.75 -3.49 -4.12
N THR A 67 -10.12 -3.56 -2.85
CA THR A 67 -9.23 -3.73 -1.71
C THR A 67 -9.26 -5.18 -1.19
N GLU A 68 -9.06 -6.18 -2.08
CA GLU A 68 -9.22 -7.61 -1.77
C GLU A 68 -8.45 -8.05 -0.53
N ARG A 69 -7.17 -7.68 -0.45
CA ARG A 69 -6.29 -8.08 0.67
C ARG A 69 -6.74 -7.50 2.01
N LEU A 70 -7.33 -6.32 2.01
CA LEU A 70 -7.87 -5.68 3.20
C LEU A 70 -9.24 -6.24 3.57
N ASP A 71 -10.04 -6.59 2.56
CA ASP A 71 -11.35 -7.22 2.78
C ASP A 71 -11.22 -8.59 3.44
N GLU A 72 -10.17 -9.34 3.12
CA GLU A 72 -9.87 -10.64 3.73
C GLU A 72 -9.56 -10.56 5.23
N ILE A 73 -8.94 -9.47 5.68
CA ILE A 73 -8.58 -9.22 7.09
C ILE A 73 -9.47 -8.19 7.77
N LYS A 74 -10.61 -7.87 7.16
CA LYS A 74 -11.57 -6.85 7.61
C LYS A 74 -11.91 -6.91 9.11
N PRO A 75 -12.18 -8.07 9.73
CA PRO A 75 -12.49 -8.14 11.15
C PRO A 75 -11.33 -7.70 12.08
N TYR A 76 -10.11 -7.67 11.56
CA TYR A 76 -8.90 -7.39 12.33
C TYR A 76 -8.27 -6.02 12.02
N LEU A 77 -8.88 -5.20 11.15
CA LEU A 77 -8.34 -3.89 10.76
C LEU A 77 -8.20 -2.92 11.93
N TRP A 78 -9.01 -3.08 12.97
CA TRP A 78 -8.93 -2.28 14.21
C TRP A 78 -7.58 -2.43 14.93
N LEU A 79 -6.88 -3.54 14.74
CA LEU A 79 -5.52 -3.74 15.25
C LEU A 79 -4.48 -2.93 14.46
N ALA A 80 -4.73 -2.68 13.17
CA ALA A 80 -3.79 -1.99 12.29
C ALA A 80 -3.98 -0.49 12.23
N GLY A 81 -5.21 0.01 12.45
CA GLY A 81 -5.56 1.43 12.38
C GLY A 81 -6.51 1.87 13.47
N ARG A 82 -6.62 3.18 13.65
CA ARG A 82 -7.64 3.79 14.51
C ARG A 82 -8.87 4.15 13.68
N PRO A 83 -10.10 4.07 14.23
CA PRO A 83 -11.31 4.48 13.55
C PRO A 83 -11.45 6.01 13.56
N THR A 84 -10.49 6.70 12.97
CA THR A 84 -10.41 8.15 12.85
C THR A 84 -10.11 8.53 11.42
N CYS A 85 -10.47 9.75 11.02
CA CYS A 85 -10.12 10.31 9.71
C CYS A 85 -8.59 10.26 9.48
N ALA A 86 -8.19 10.10 8.24
CA ALA A 86 -6.78 10.27 7.86
C ALA A 86 -6.36 11.73 8.09
N ARG A 87 -5.07 11.92 8.36
CA ARG A 87 -4.50 13.26 8.51
C ARG A 87 -4.36 13.90 7.13
N ALA A 88 -4.62 15.20 7.06
CA ALA A 88 -4.44 16.01 5.86
C ALA A 88 -2.97 15.98 5.37
N LEU A 89 -2.75 16.24 4.07
CA LEU A 89 -1.44 16.14 3.43
C LEU A 89 -0.38 17.04 4.08
N HIS A 90 -0.74 18.29 4.41
CA HIS A 90 0.17 19.17 5.14
C HIS A 90 0.58 18.58 6.49
N ARG A 91 -0.32 17.89 7.18
CA ARG A 91 -0.03 17.25 8.46
C ARG A 91 0.87 16.03 8.31
N GLN A 92 0.77 15.30 7.19
CA GLN A 92 1.70 14.20 6.88
C GLN A 92 3.13 14.73 6.71
N GLN A 93 3.29 15.86 5.99
CA GLN A 93 4.59 16.50 5.83
C GLN A 93 5.16 17.03 7.16
N LEU A 94 4.35 17.66 8.00
CA LEU A 94 4.76 18.12 9.34
C LEU A 94 5.24 16.97 10.25
N LEU A 95 4.73 15.75 10.03
CA LEU A 95 5.20 14.55 10.73
C LEU A 95 6.48 13.95 10.12
N GLY A 96 7.09 14.62 9.16
CA GLY A 96 8.27 14.12 8.45
C GLY A 96 8.00 12.91 7.56
N ARG A 97 6.76 12.70 7.16
CA ARG A 97 6.40 11.56 6.31
C ARG A 97 6.59 11.88 4.83
N GLN A 98 7.33 11.03 4.15
CA GLN A 98 7.43 11.04 2.71
C GLN A 98 6.18 10.43 2.09
N ILE A 99 5.49 11.19 1.23
CA ILE A 99 4.34 10.71 0.47
C ILE A 99 4.86 9.95 -0.75
N LEU A 100 4.53 8.66 -0.83
CA LEU A 100 4.87 7.79 -1.95
C LEU A 100 3.59 7.46 -2.72
N ILE A 101 3.66 7.58 -4.05
CA ILE A 101 2.58 7.22 -4.94
C ILE A 101 2.53 5.70 -5.08
N THR A 102 1.33 5.14 -5.01
CA THR A 102 1.07 3.73 -5.30
C THR A 102 -0.15 3.62 -6.18
N GLU A 103 -0.12 2.72 -7.16
CA GLU A 103 -1.31 2.41 -7.97
C GLU A 103 -2.15 1.27 -7.37
N ASN A 104 -1.66 0.63 -6.32
CA ASN A 104 -2.34 -0.48 -5.67
C ASN A 104 -3.35 0.03 -4.63
N PRO A 105 -4.67 -0.19 -4.79
CA PRO A 105 -5.68 0.28 -3.83
C PRO A 105 -5.53 -0.33 -2.43
N ASN A 106 -4.92 -1.52 -2.31
CA ASN A 106 -4.65 -2.13 -1.02
C ASN A 106 -3.61 -1.37 -0.19
N GLU A 107 -2.77 -0.56 -0.83
CA GLU A 107 -1.71 0.20 -0.17
C GLU A 107 -2.13 1.62 0.17
N HIS A 108 -3.29 2.07 -0.32
CA HIS A 108 -3.77 3.43 -0.07
C HIS A 108 -3.93 3.72 1.42
N LEU A 109 -3.33 4.83 1.90
CA LEU A 109 -3.29 5.24 3.31
C LEU A 109 -2.64 4.20 4.25
N VAL A 110 -1.76 3.37 3.72
CA VAL A 110 -0.89 2.51 4.53
C VAL A 110 0.42 3.26 4.78
N TRP A 111 0.91 3.23 6.04
CA TRP A 111 2.14 3.90 6.40
C TRP A 111 3.14 2.97 7.10
N HIS A 112 4.43 3.24 6.88
CA HIS A 112 5.54 2.53 7.51
C HIS A 112 6.65 3.52 7.84
N GLU A 113 7.03 3.61 9.11
CA GLU A 113 8.04 4.54 9.60
C GLU A 113 7.78 5.99 9.16
N THR A 114 8.60 6.51 8.26
CA THR A 114 8.52 7.86 7.69
C THR A 114 7.86 7.91 6.30
N ARG A 115 7.20 6.84 5.86
CA ARG A 115 6.60 6.75 4.52
C ARG A 115 5.11 6.49 4.63
N ILE A 116 4.33 7.15 3.78
CA ILE A 116 2.90 6.87 3.60
C ILE A 116 2.62 6.67 2.12
N PHE A 117 1.86 5.62 1.81
CA PHE A 117 1.48 5.28 0.44
C PHE A 117 0.11 5.87 0.15
N ILE A 118 -0.01 6.63 -0.92
CA ILE A 118 -1.26 7.25 -1.35
C ILE A 118 -1.47 6.92 -2.83
N LYS A 119 -2.64 6.34 -3.13
CA LYS A 119 -3.05 6.11 -4.51
C LYS A 119 -3.65 7.38 -5.07
N PRO A 120 -3.25 7.85 -6.28
CA PRO A 120 -3.91 8.95 -6.97
C PRO A 120 -5.41 8.70 -7.11
N LEU A 121 -6.21 9.74 -6.99
CA LEU A 121 -7.66 9.61 -7.16
C LEU A 121 -7.97 9.34 -8.63
N PRO A 122 -8.58 8.18 -8.94
CA PRO A 122 -8.90 7.85 -10.32
C PRO A 122 -9.85 8.87 -10.95
N THR A 123 -9.50 9.39 -12.11
CA THR A 123 -10.24 10.48 -12.77
C THR A 123 -11.68 10.12 -13.15
N PHE A 124 -11.97 8.83 -13.33
CA PHE A 124 -13.34 8.38 -13.61
C PHE A 124 -14.30 8.60 -12.42
N LEU A 125 -13.78 8.77 -11.20
CA LEU A 125 -14.62 9.07 -10.04
C LEU A 125 -15.24 10.47 -10.08
N PHE A 126 -14.75 11.35 -10.94
CA PHE A 126 -15.37 12.66 -11.20
C PHE A 126 -16.48 12.59 -12.27
N SER A 127 -16.69 11.46 -12.93
CA SER A 127 -17.68 11.32 -14.01
C SER A 127 -18.96 10.67 -13.51
N ILE A 128 -20.08 11.39 -13.56
CA ILE A 128 -21.42 10.87 -13.22
C ILE A 128 -21.78 9.68 -14.14
N ASP A 129 -21.42 9.74 -15.41
CA ASP A 129 -21.70 8.66 -16.35
C ASP A 129 -21.02 7.35 -15.94
N CYS A 130 -19.75 7.43 -15.49
CA CYS A 130 -19.03 6.26 -14.97
C CYS A 130 -19.69 5.69 -13.70
N TRP A 131 -20.17 6.56 -12.81
CA TRP A 131 -20.90 6.11 -11.62
C TRP A 131 -22.18 5.37 -12.01
N VAL A 132 -23.03 5.95 -12.86
CA VAL A 132 -24.31 5.35 -13.25
C VAL A 132 -24.10 4.07 -14.05
N GLN A 133 -23.18 4.08 -15.01
CA GLN A 133 -23.00 2.96 -15.93
C GLN A 133 -22.20 1.80 -15.38
N LYS A 134 -21.27 2.06 -14.42
CA LYS A 134 -20.30 1.06 -13.95
C LYS A 134 -20.33 0.89 -12.42
N ILE A 135 -20.14 1.95 -11.67
CA ILE A 135 -19.92 1.87 -10.21
C ILE A 135 -21.19 1.51 -9.45
N CYS A 136 -22.33 2.13 -9.79
CA CYS A 136 -23.61 1.90 -9.11
C CYS A 136 -24.23 0.51 -9.37
N LYS A 137 -23.67 -0.28 -10.31
CA LYS A 137 -24.15 -1.64 -10.58
C LYS A 137 -23.80 -2.62 -9.48
N THR A 138 -22.65 -2.46 -8.86
CA THR A 138 -22.14 -3.38 -7.84
C THR A 138 -21.98 -2.67 -6.51
N LYS A 139 -22.69 -3.14 -5.48
CA LYS A 139 -22.68 -2.54 -4.14
C LYS A 139 -21.26 -2.42 -3.59
N GLN A 140 -20.44 -3.46 -3.71
CA GLN A 140 -19.06 -3.46 -3.23
C GLN A 140 -18.21 -2.38 -3.91
N LEU A 141 -18.35 -2.22 -5.22
CA LEU A 141 -17.60 -1.23 -5.99
C LEU A 141 -18.02 0.20 -5.60
N TYR A 142 -19.33 0.40 -5.42
CA TYR A 142 -19.90 1.66 -4.94
C TYR A 142 -19.35 2.03 -3.56
N GLU A 143 -19.44 1.11 -2.59
CA GLU A 143 -18.96 1.35 -1.22
C GLU A 143 -17.46 1.68 -1.18
N THR A 144 -16.67 1.05 -2.06
CA THR A 144 -15.23 1.30 -2.13
C THR A 144 -14.93 2.63 -2.81
N ALA A 145 -15.65 2.97 -3.88
CA ALA A 145 -15.53 4.26 -4.57
C ALA A 145 -15.88 5.43 -3.64
N CYS A 146 -16.99 5.32 -2.89
CA CYS A 146 -17.35 6.29 -1.85
C CYS A 146 -16.24 6.41 -0.78
N GLY A 147 -15.64 5.28 -0.41
CA GLY A 147 -14.52 5.27 0.55
C GLY A 147 -13.27 5.98 0.03
N PHE A 148 -12.93 5.78 -1.25
CA PHE A 148 -11.84 6.53 -1.87
C PHE A 148 -12.10 8.03 -1.89
N MET A 149 -13.30 8.45 -2.30
CA MET A 149 -13.68 9.86 -2.29
C MET A 149 -13.61 10.45 -0.88
N LEU A 150 -14.13 9.75 0.13
CA LEU A 150 -14.07 10.18 1.53
C LEU A 150 -12.62 10.31 2.02
N SER A 151 -11.74 9.40 1.62
CA SER A 151 -10.33 9.47 1.99
C SER A 151 -9.65 10.74 1.46
N TYR A 152 -10.02 11.18 0.28
CA TYR A 152 -9.53 12.43 -0.30
C TYR A 152 -10.14 13.67 0.35
N ALA A 153 -11.40 13.62 0.78
CA ALA A 153 -11.98 14.66 1.62
C ALA A 153 -11.20 14.83 2.95
N TRP A 154 -10.60 13.75 3.48
CA TRP A 154 -9.73 13.84 4.64
C TRP A 154 -8.34 14.37 4.33
N LEU A 155 -7.76 13.98 3.18
CA LEU A 155 -6.40 14.34 2.79
C LEU A 155 -6.29 15.80 2.35
N VAL A 156 -7.30 16.33 1.64
CA VAL A 156 -7.29 17.65 1.01
C VAL A 156 -8.35 18.54 1.65
N ARG A 157 -7.99 19.14 2.80
CA ARG A 157 -8.89 20.00 3.61
C ARG A 157 -8.66 21.47 3.40
N HIS A 158 -7.49 21.87 2.93
CA HIS A 158 -7.05 23.24 2.74
C HIS A 158 -6.42 23.41 1.36
N GLU A 159 -6.37 24.64 0.89
CA GLU A 159 -5.70 24.96 -0.38
C GLU A 159 -4.23 24.51 -0.40
N SER A 160 -3.55 24.56 0.75
CA SER A 160 -2.19 24.02 0.89
C SER A 160 -2.11 22.53 0.63
N ASP A 161 -3.13 21.75 1.05
CA ASP A 161 -3.19 20.32 0.77
C ASP A 161 -3.41 20.06 -0.71
N LEU A 162 -4.22 20.88 -1.39
CA LEU A 162 -4.43 20.77 -2.82
C LEU A 162 -3.13 21.01 -3.60
N ARG A 163 -2.34 22.01 -3.21
CA ARG A 163 -1.02 22.24 -3.81
C ARG A 163 -0.09 21.04 -3.64
N ILE A 164 -0.06 20.43 -2.45
CA ILE A 164 0.71 19.23 -2.21
C ILE A 164 0.19 18.06 -3.05
N ALA A 165 -1.14 17.95 -3.20
CA ALA A 165 -1.75 16.91 -4.03
C ALA A 165 -1.37 17.04 -5.51
N HIS A 166 -1.32 18.27 -6.04
CA HIS A 166 -0.84 18.55 -7.40
C HIS A 166 0.66 18.25 -7.55
N GLU A 167 1.50 18.74 -6.63
CA GLU A 167 2.93 18.45 -6.62
C GLU A 167 3.24 16.94 -6.63
N LYS A 168 2.43 16.16 -5.92
CA LYS A 168 2.55 14.70 -5.86
C LYS A 168 1.67 13.97 -6.87
N THR A 169 1.10 14.63 -7.85
CA THR A 169 0.23 14.06 -8.89
C THR A 169 -0.91 13.18 -8.35
N LEU A 170 -1.40 13.49 -7.16
CA LEU A 170 -2.50 12.78 -6.50
C LEU A 170 -3.87 13.21 -7.04
N LEU A 171 -3.97 14.46 -7.48
CA LEU A 171 -5.14 15.04 -8.13
C LEU A 171 -4.72 15.72 -9.45
N PRO A 172 -5.60 15.75 -10.45
CA PRO A 172 -5.36 16.47 -11.69
C PRO A 172 -5.18 17.97 -11.45
N GLU A 173 -4.18 18.59 -12.08
CA GLU A 173 -3.89 20.03 -11.96
C GLU A 173 -5.05 20.94 -12.40
N ILE A 174 -5.95 20.40 -13.22
CA ILE A 174 -7.14 21.11 -13.68
C ILE A 174 -8.12 21.45 -12.55
N ILE A 175 -8.06 20.77 -11.42
CA ILE A 175 -8.95 21.00 -10.28
C ILE A 175 -8.39 22.14 -9.42
N ASN A 176 -9.05 23.30 -9.41
CA ASN A 176 -8.70 24.40 -8.50
C ASN A 176 -9.38 24.24 -7.13
N TRP A 177 -9.00 25.08 -6.17
CA TRP A 177 -9.51 25.01 -4.81
C TRP A 177 -11.03 25.22 -4.72
N ALA A 178 -11.59 26.21 -5.42
CA ALA A 178 -13.01 26.50 -5.38
C ALA A 178 -13.83 25.31 -5.90
N THR A 179 -13.43 24.75 -7.03
CA THR A 179 -14.03 23.56 -7.63
C THR A 179 -13.95 22.34 -6.72
N TRP A 180 -12.78 22.14 -6.08
CA TRP A 180 -12.59 21.03 -5.15
C TRP A 180 -13.48 21.16 -3.91
N ALA A 181 -13.53 22.35 -3.32
CA ALA A 181 -14.34 22.63 -2.13
C ALA A 181 -15.83 22.40 -2.39
N GLU A 182 -16.35 22.94 -3.50
CA GLU A 182 -17.74 22.77 -3.90
C GLU A 182 -18.10 21.31 -4.17
N PHE A 183 -17.23 20.58 -4.88
CA PHE A 183 -17.41 19.16 -5.19
C PHE A 183 -17.41 18.28 -3.95
N ILE A 184 -16.51 18.54 -3.00
CA ILE A 184 -16.43 17.78 -1.75
C ILE A 184 -17.59 18.11 -0.83
N ASP A 185 -18.06 19.36 -0.80
CA ASP A 185 -19.23 19.76 0.00
C ASP A 185 -20.48 19.01 -0.46
N ASP A 186 -20.76 19.01 -1.77
CA ASP A 186 -21.85 18.23 -2.36
C ASP A 186 -21.72 16.72 -2.08
N PHE A 187 -20.50 16.16 -2.19
CA PHE A 187 -20.25 14.75 -1.88
C PHE A 187 -20.54 14.43 -0.40
N LEU A 188 -20.09 15.28 0.53
CA LEU A 188 -20.28 15.06 1.97
C LEU A 188 -21.74 15.21 2.39
N GLU A 189 -22.54 16.01 1.70
CA GLU A 189 -23.99 16.12 1.94
C GLU A 189 -24.73 14.81 1.64
N HIS A 190 -24.23 14.03 0.67
CA HIS A 190 -24.84 12.77 0.23
C HIS A 190 -24.37 11.54 1.01
N ILE A 191 -23.46 11.68 1.98
CA ILE A 191 -22.89 10.57 2.75
C ILE A 191 -23.23 10.73 4.24
N ASP A 192 -23.64 9.63 4.86
CA ASP A 192 -23.77 9.56 6.31
C ASP A 192 -22.38 9.51 6.99
N LEU A 193 -21.90 10.68 7.40
CA LEU A 193 -20.59 10.85 8.03
C LEU A 193 -20.52 10.26 9.45
N GLN A 194 -21.65 10.02 10.10
CA GLN A 194 -21.67 9.51 11.47
C GLN A 194 -21.59 7.99 11.50
N SER A 195 -22.43 7.30 10.72
CA SER A 195 -22.46 5.84 10.72
C SER A 195 -21.53 5.24 9.68
N LEU A 196 -21.11 6.02 8.65
CA LEU A 196 -20.37 5.56 7.48
C LEU A 196 -21.05 4.37 6.79
N ASN A 197 -22.40 4.35 6.82
CA ASN A 197 -23.16 3.36 6.08
C ASN A 197 -23.03 3.60 4.57
N GLY A 198 -22.89 2.52 3.81
CA GLY A 198 -22.66 2.62 2.36
C GLY A 198 -21.21 2.90 1.99
N ILE A 199 -20.27 2.86 2.95
CA ILE A 199 -18.83 2.99 2.72
C ILE A 199 -18.15 1.68 3.09
N SER A 200 -17.19 1.24 2.28
CA SER A 200 -16.41 0.04 2.56
C SER A 200 -15.76 0.15 3.95
N PRO A 201 -15.87 -0.89 4.80
CA PRO A 201 -15.32 -0.91 6.16
C PRO A 201 -13.83 -0.61 6.25
N ARG A 202 -13.07 -0.78 5.16
CA ARG A 202 -11.68 -0.35 5.09
C ARG A 202 -11.55 1.14 5.42
N PHE A 203 -12.44 1.98 4.89
CA PHE A 203 -12.40 3.43 5.02
C PHE A 203 -13.02 3.97 6.32
N ARG A 204 -13.46 3.10 7.22
CA ARG A 204 -13.72 3.47 8.62
C ARG A 204 -12.43 3.74 9.40
N TYR A 205 -11.31 3.23 8.89
CA TYR A 205 -9.96 3.45 9.43
C TYR A 205 -9.20 4.36 8.47
N GLY A 206 -8.77 5.53 8.92
CA GLY A 206 -8.05 6.48 8.07
C GLY A 206 -6.70 5.93 7.64
N GLU A 207 -5.78 5.79 8.60
CA GLU A 207 -4.43 5.33 8.32
C GLU A 207 -4.18 3.93 8.90
N LEU A 208 -3.59 3.03 8.10
CA LEU A 208 -3.20 1.68 8.54
C LEU A 208 -1.69 1.55 8.66
N ARG A 209 -1.22 0.96 9.76
CA ARG A 209 0.20 0.72 9.99
C ARG A 209 0.65 -0.59 9.34
N LEU A 210 1.57 -0.52 8.37
CA LEU A 210 2.08 -1.67 7.62
C LEU A 210 2.64 -2.78 8.53
N SER A 211 3.41 -2.42 9.55
CA SER A 211 3.99 -3.42 10.46
C SER A 211 2.93 -4.25 11.21
N ARG A 212 1.77 -3.66 11.50
CA ARG A 212 0.64 -4.36 12.10
C ARG A 212 -0.15 -5.17 11.07
N LEU A 213 -0.38 -4.61 9.87
CA LEU A 213 -0.99 -5.35 8.75
C LEU A 213 -0.20 -6.61 8.43
N ASN A 214 1.13 -6.52 8.36
CA ASN A 214 2.00 -7.67 8.15
C ASN A 214 1.83 -8.75 9.21
N LYS A 215 1.71 -8.38 10.49
CA LYS A 215 1.49 -9.33 11.59
C LYS A 215 0.12 -9.99 11.47
N ILE A 216 -0.94 -9.21 11.24
CA ILE A 216 -2.31 -9.72 11.09
C ILE A 216 -2.37 -10.69 9.91
N TYR A 217 -1.84 -10.29 8.77
CA TYR A 217 -1.88 -11.09 7.54
C TYR A 217 -1.15 -12.42 7.69
N ARG A 218 -0.02 -12.43 8.40
CA ARG A 218 0.74 -13.65 8.71
C ARG A 218 -0.01 -14.60 9.66
N VAL A 219 -0.71 -14.04 10.65
CA VAL A 219 -1.44 -14.85 11.65
C VAL A 219 -2.75 -15.39 11.09
N THR A 220 -3.49 -14.57 10.33
CA THR A 220 -4.81 -14.95 9.80
C THR A 220 -4.73 -15.86 8.59
N ARG A 221 -3.67 -15.71 7.78
CA ARG A 221 -3.42 -16.50 6.59
C ARG A 221 -2.21 -17.41 6.80
N PHE A 222 -2.41 -18.57 7.43
CA PHE A 222 -1.35 -19.56 7.71
C PHE A 222 -0.88 -20.30 6.44
N ARG A 223 -0.72 -19.59 5.32
CA ARG A 223 -0.11 -20.12 4.10
C ARG A 223 1.37 -19.74 4.10
N TRP A 224 2.24 -20.70 3.97
CA TRP A 224 3.70 -20.52 3.94
C TRP A 224 4.16 -19.41 2.97
N GLN A 225 3.47 -19.25 1.84
CA GLN A 225 3.78 -18.23 0.84
C GLN A 225 3.53 -16.80 1.36
N ASP A 226 2.45 -16.57 2.10
CA ASP A 226 2.08 -15.28 2.65
C ASP A 226 2.87 -14.94 3.91
N PHE A 227 3.35 -15.97 4.63
CA PHE A 227 4.22 -15.80 5.79
C PHE A 227 5.55 -15.12 5.43
N VAL A 228 6.14 -15.49 4.29
CA VAL A 228 7.42 -14.92 3.82
C VAL A 228 7.21 -13.57 3.13
N ARG A 229 6.17 -13.42 2.28
CA ARG A 229 5.94 -12.20 1.50
C ARG A 229 5.37 -11.04 2.31
N GLY A 230 4.57 -11.33 3.36
CA GLY A 230 3.86 -10.28 4.10
C GLY A 230 2.80 -9.56 3.27
N TYR A 231 2.29 -8.43 3.79
CA TYR A 231 1.25 -7.64 3.15
C TYR A 231 1.75 -6.86 1.92
N ILE A 232 2.91 -6.22 2.01
CA ILE A 232 3.58 -5.55 0.87
C ILE A 232 4.92 -6.22 0.63
N THR A 233 5.15 -6.66 -0.61
CA THR A 233 6.42 -7.27 -1.02
C THR A 233 7.46 -6.18 -1.27
N GLN A 234 7.98 -5.54 -0.21
CA GLN A 234 9.10 -4.62 -0.35
C GLN A 234 10.41 -5.33 0.02
N SER A 235 11.37 -5.28 -0.88
CA SER A 235 12.73 -5.84 -0.69
C SER A 235 13.51 -5.17 0.45
N THR A 236 13.14 -3.96 0.83
CA THR A 236 13.77 -3.18 1.92
C THR A 236 13.52 -3.78 3.31
N TRP A 237 12.50 -4.62 3.50
CA TRP A 237 12.23 -5.24 4.80
C TRP A 237 13.38 -6.10 5.30
N TYR A 238 14.08 -6.79 4.40
CA TYR A 238 15.24 -7.62 4.78
C TYR A 238 16.40 -6.76 5.31
N GLN A 239 16.68 -5.63 4.67
CA GLN A 239 17.75 -4.73 5.09
C GLN A 239 17.48 -4.13 6.47
N ASP A 240 16.25 -3.63 6.71
CA ASP A 240 15.87 -3.02 7.99
C ASP A 240 15.80 -4.06 9.12
N PHE A 241 15.35 -5.28 8.82
CA PHE A 241 15.34 -6.39 9.77
C PHE A 241 16.76 -6.79 10.17
N PHE A 242 17.65 -6.97 9.20
CA PHE A 242 19.04 -7.32 9.47
C PHE A 242 19.76 -6.19 10.20
N ALA A 243 19.66 -4.94 9.77
CA ALA A 243 20.33 -3.81 10.40
C ALA A 243 19.96 -3.68 11.89
N ARG A 244 18.68 -3.85 12.23
CA ARG A 244 18.21 -3.72 13.62
C ARG A 244 18.56 -4.92 14.51
N ASN A 245 18.55 -6.13 13.95
CA ASN A 245 18.84 -7.34 14.71
C ASN A 245 20.34 -7.66 14.75
N PHE A 246 21.14 -7.20 13.81
CA PHE A 246 22.59 -7.39 13.82
C PHE A 246 23.30 -6.54 14.88
N ALA A 247 22.78 -5.35 15.19
CA ALA A 247 23.42 -4.45 16.14
C ALA A 247 23.56 -5.06 17.56
N TRP A 248 22.50 -5.70 18.08
CA TRP A 248 22.56 -6.34 19.39
C TRP A 248 23.45 -7.60 19.38
N LEU A 249 23.45 -8.34 18.27
CA LEU A 249 24.30 -9.53 18.10
C LEU A 249 25.78 -9.15 18.14
N LEU A 250 26.15 -8.06 17.43
CA LEU A 250 27.51 -7.51 17.49
C LEU A 250 27.89 -7.06 18.91
N THR A 251 26.95 -6.45 19.65
CA THR A 251 27.17 -6.04 21.03
C THR A 251 27.43 -7.25 21.93
N VAL A 252 26.63 -8.31 21.81
CA VAL A 252 26.84 -9.56 22.56
C VAL A 252 28.19 -10.18 22.21
N PHE A 253 28.56 -10.21 20.93
CA PHE A 253 29.85 -10.73 20.47
C PHE A 253 31.03 -9.92 21.04
N ALA A 254 30.93 -8.59 21.05
CA ALA A 254 31.94 -7.71 21.60
C ALA A 254 32.14 -7.93 23.12
N VAL A 255 31.03 -8.00 23.87
CA VAL A 255 31.07 -8.26 25.33
C VAL A 255 31.70 -9.62 25.64
N MET A 256 31.32 -10.67 24.89
CA MET A 256 31.91 -12.00 25.05
C MET A 256 33.39 -12.04 24.69
N SER A 257 33.81 -11.34 23.65
CA SER A 257 35.21 -11.23 23.25
C SER A 257 36.05 -10.54 24.33
N VAL A 258 35.55 -9.44 24.91
CA VAL A 258 36.21 -8.73 25.98
C VAL A 258 36.30 -9.61 27.25
N ALA A 259 35.21 -10.33 27.58
CA ALA A 259 35.22 -11.24 28.73
C ALA A 259 36.23 -12.37 28.57
N LEU A 260 36.29 -13.01 27.39
CA LEU A 260 37.29 -14.05 27.10
C LEU A 260 38.71 -13.52 27.15
N SER A 261 38.98 -12.33 26.62
CA SER A 261 40.29 -11.70 26.66
C SER A 261 40.71 -11.38 28.10
N ALA A 262 39.80 -10.88 28.92
CA ALA A 262 40.06 -10.61 30.32
C ALA A 262 40.39 -11.90 31.11
N MET A 263 39.66 -12.99 30.86
CA MET A 263 39.93 -14.29 31.48
C MET A 263 41.30 -14.85 31.05
N GLN A 264 41.70 -14.70 29.78
CA GLN A 264 43.02 -15.10 29.30
C GLN A 264 44.15 -14.36 30.04
N VAL A 265 44.01 -13.05 30.28
CA VAL A 265 44.98 -12.24 31.01
C VAL A 265 45.12 -12.71 32.47
N VAL A 266 43.99 -12.99 33.13
CA VAL A 266 44.03 -13.48 34.54
C VAL A 266 44.71 -14.83 34.66
N ILE A 267 44.44 -15.74 33.71
CA ILE A 267 45.12 -17.06 33.66
C ILE A 267 46.62 -16.90 33.38
N ALA A 268 46.99 -16.01 32.45
CA ALA A 268 48.39 -15.78 32.09
C ALA A 268 49.23 -15.19 33.22
N ILE A 269 48.61 -14.41 34.12
CA ILE A 269 49.30 -13.85 35.32
C ILE A 269 49.40 -14.86 36.45
N GLY A 270 48.77 -16.04 36.36
CA GLY A 270 48.84 -17.11 37.38
C GLY A 270 48.14 -16.79 38.70
N ARG A 271 47.30 -15.74 38.73
CA ARG A 271 46.55 -15.32 39.96
C ARG A 271 45.16 -15.93 40.06
N GLY A 272 44.71 -16.74 39.07
CA GLY A 272 43.45 -17.46 39.09
C GLY A 272 43.60 -18.75 39.94
N GLY A 273 42.83 -18.89 41.00
CA GLY A 273 42.73 -20.17 41.69
C GLY A 273 42.00 -21.22 40.85
N ARG A 274 42.11 -22.53 41.22
CA ARG A 274 41.48 -23.66 40.50
C ARG A 274 39.99 -23.46 40.17
N ALA A 275 39.25 -22.78 41.04
CA ALA A 275 37.85 -22.46 40.78
C ALA A 275 37.65 -21.49 39.61
N PHE A 276 38.54 -20.49 39.49
CA PHE A 276 38.52 -19.55 38.38
C PHE A 276 38.93 -20.20 37.05
N GLU A 277 39.94 -21.08 37.09
CA GLU A 277 40.38 -21.85 35.88
C GLU A 277 39.24 -22.73 35.38
N ASN A 278 38.57 -23.47 36.26
CA ASN A 278 37.41 -24.30 35.87
C ASN A 278 36.23 -23.48 35.34
N ALA A 279 35.92 -22.33 35.98
CA ALA A 279 34.88 -21.42 35.50
C ALA A 279 35.22 -20.83 34.13
N SER A 280 36.46 -20.40 33.91
CA SER A 280 36.97 -19.86 32.67
C SER A 280 36.92 -20.90 31.53
N TYR A 281 37.32 -22.15 31.83
CA TYR A 281 37.20 -23.25 30.89
C TYR A 281 35.74 -23.53 30.51
N GLY A 282 34.84 -23.64 31.50
CA GLY A 282 33.42 -23.84 31.27
C GLY A 282 32.77 -22.73 30.45
N PHE A 283 33.12 -21.46 30.76
CA PHE A 283 32.64 -20.31 30.01
C PHE A 283 33.14 -20.31 28.52
N SER A 284 34.43 -20.64 28.34
CA SER A 284 35.02 -20.70 26.99
C SER A 284 34.39 -21.79 26.15
N VAL A 285 34.17 -22.98 26.72
CA VAL A 285 33.51 -24.09 26.06
C VAL A 285 32.03 -23.74 25.70
N ALA A 286 31.31 -23.17 26.69
CA ALA A 286 29.92 -22.74 26.44
C ALA A 286 29.83 -21.66 25.37
N SER A 287 30.76 -20.68 25.36
CA SER A 287 30.85 -19.65 24.34
C SER A 287 31.08 -20.22 22.94
N LEU A 288 31.96 -21.22 22.84
CA LEU A 288 32.25 -21.89 21.56
C LEU A 288 31.01 -22.65 21.04
N PHE A 289 30.32 -23.40 21.89
CA PHE A 289 29.07 -24.07 21.49
C PHE A 289 27.97 -23.09 21.13
N MET A 290 27.85 -21.99 21.83
CA MET A 290 26.86 -20.96 21.52
C MET A 290 27.16 -20.29 20.18
N ALA A 291 28.42 -19.95 19.89
CA ALA A 291 28.84 -19.40 18.62
C ALA A 291 28.63 -20.38 17.45
N ALA A 292 29.04 -21.64 17.61
CA ALA A 292 28.83 -22.69 16.63
C ALA A 292 27.33 -22.95 16.39
N GLY A 293 26.52 -23.04 17.46
CA GLY A 293 25.08 -23.24 17.38
C GLY A 293 24.34 -22.09 16.69
N THR A 294 24.67 -20.83 17.02
CA THR A 294 24.07 -19.67 16.35
C THR A 294 24.44 -19.60 14.87
N THR A 295 25.69 -19.91 14.52
CA THR A 295 26.14 -19.96 13.12
C THR A 295 25.42 -21.08 12.36
N PHE A 296 25.29 -22.25 12.95
CA PHE A 296 24.57 -23.37 12.35
C PHE A 296 23.10 -23.06 12.11
N ILE A 297 22.41 -22.47 13.11
CA ILE A 297 21.00 -22.05 12.99
C ILE A 297 20.85 -21.00 11.88
N ALA A 298 21.75 -20.01 11.83
CA ALA A 298 21.72 -18.98 10.78
C ALA A 298 21.89 -19.57 9.38
N LEU A 299 22.82 -20.51 9.20
CA LEU A 299 23.00 -21.23 7.93
C LEU A 299 21.79 -22.07 7.57
N LEU A 300 21.21 -22.77 8.54
CA LEU A 300 20.03 -23.60 8.32
C LEU A 300 18.82 -22.75 7.88
N VAL A 301 18.57 -21.62 8.54
CA VAL A 301 17.53 -20.65 8.16
C VAL A 301 17.80 -20.11 6.75
N TRP A 302 19.06 -19.78 6.44
CA TRP A 302 19.44 -19.30 5.11
C TRP A 302 19.16 -20.36 4.02
N VAL A 303 19.56 -21.60 4.24
CA VAL A 303 19.32 -22.73 3.32
C VAL A 303 17.81 -22.95 3.12
N ILE A 304 17.02 -22.93 4.20
CA ILE A 304 15.55 -23.08 4.12
C ILE A 304 14.94 -21.95 3.28
N LEU A 305 15.32 -20.68 3.54
CA LEU A 305 14.84 -19.54 2.78
C LEU A 305 15.25 -19.62 1.31
N PHE A 306 16.49 -20.02 1.04
CA PHE A 306 17.00 -20.20 -0.33
C PHE A 306 16.24 -21.29 -1.07
N ALA A 307 16.08 -22.47 -0.47
CA ALA A 307 15.29 -23.56 -1.03
C ALA A 307 13.84 -23.15 -1.30
N TYR A 308 13.22 -22.41 -0.37
CA TYR A 308 11.87 -21.86 -0.54
C TYR A 308 11.80 -20.93 -1.76
N HIS A 309 12.73 -19.99 -1.90
CA HIS A 309 12.77 -19.09 -3.06
C HIS A 309 12.98 -19.83 -4.37
N LEU A 310 13.82 -20.86 -4.37
CA LEU A 310 14.08 -21.71 -5.55
C LEU A 310 12.82 -22.48 -5.97
N VAL A 311 12.15 -23.14 -5.01
CA VAL A 311 10.92 -23.88 -5.28
C VAL A 311 9.82 -22.94 -5.78
N ASN A 312 9.66 -21.77 -5.14
CA ASN A 312 8.65 -20.81 -5.55
C ASN A 312 8.92 -20.21 -6.94
N ALA A 313 10.19 -19.94 -7.27
CA ALA A 313 10.59 -19.51 -8.61
C ALA A 313 10.27 -20.58 -9.67
N TYR A 314 10.58 -21.84 -9.36
CA TYR A 314 10.29 -22.97 -10.24
C TYR A 314 8.77 -23.18 -10.46
N VAL A 315 7.98 -23.11 -9.41
CA VAL A 315 6.52 -23.25 -9.48
C VAL A 315 5.90 -22.10 -10.30
N ASN A 316 6.33 -20.86 -10.05
CA ASN A 316 5.86 -19.70 -10.81
C ASN A 316 6.23 -19.78 -12.30
N ASP A 317 7.44 -20.22 -12.63
CA ASP A 317 7.87 -20.41 -14.03
C ASP A 317 7.03 -21.51 -14.72
N ARG A 318 6.75 -22.60 -14.01
CA ARG A 318 5.92 -23.68 -14.53
C ARG A 318 4.47 -23.25 -14.75
N GLN A 319 3.88 -22.46 -13.83
CA GLN A 319 2.55 -21.90 -13.98
C GLN A 319 2.48 -20.91 -15.15
N ALA A 320 3.44 -19.99 -15.28
CA ALA A 320 3.50 -19.05 -16.38
C ALA A 320 3.62 -19.73 -17.76
N ARG A 321 4.40 -20.83 -17.84
CA ARG A 321 4.49 -21.62 -19.08
C ARG A 321 3.18 -22.38 -19.39
N SER A 322 2.49 -22.89 -18.37
CA SER A 322 1.21 -23.57 -18.54
C SER A 322 0.12 -22.62 -19.03
N GLU A 323 0.02 -21.42 -18.43
CA GLU A 323 -0.92 -20.38 -18.85
C GLU A 323 -0.66 -19.95 -20.30
N ARG A 324 0.60 -19.70 -20.68
CA ARG A 324 0.96 -19.33 -22.07
C ARG A 324 0.62 -20.42 -23.08
N LYS A 325 0.80 -21.70 -22.75
CA LYS A 325 0.40 -22.82 -23.60
C LYS A 325 -1.10 -22.90 -23.77
N SER A 326 -1.87 -22.77 -22.68
CA SER A 326 -3.33 -22.75 -22.72
C SER A 326 -3.88 -21.64 -23.63
N PHE A 327 -3.28 -20.45 -23.58
CA PHE A 327 -3.67 -19.36 -24.47
C PHE A 327 -3.31 -19.61 -25.93
N ALA A 328 -2.17 -20.23 -26.22
CA ALA A 328 -1.77 -20.58 -27.59
C ALA A 328 -2.69 -21.64 -28.19
N ASP A 329 -3.12 -22.63 -27.38
CA ASP A 329 -4.06 -23.69 -27.83
C ASP A 329 -5.48 -23.16 -28.10
N VAL A 330 -5.90 -22.12 -27.38
CA VAL A 330 -7.21 -21.46 -27.62
C VAL A 330 -7.18 -20.61 -28.89
N GLN A 331 -6.08 -19.91 -29.17
CA GLN A 331 -5.94 -19.11 -30.40
C GLN A 331 -5.63 -19.95 -31.66
N GLY A 332 -5.10 -21.16 -31.49
CA GLY A 332 -4.78 -22.07 -32.60
C GLY A 332 -5.93 -22.97 -33.05
N ARG A 333 -7.13 -22.86 -32.48
CA ARG A 333 -8.33 -23.56 -33.01
C ARG A 333 -8.91 -22.73 -34.13
N PRO A 334 -8.87 -23.21 -35.39
CA PRO A 334 -9.61 -22.56 -36.46
C PRO A 334 -11.10 -22.68 -36.15
N GLU A 335 -11.81 -21.55 -36.24
CA GLU A 335 -13.26 -21.52 -36.22
C GLU A 335 -13.75 -22.41 -37.40
N CYS A 336 -14.37 -23.56 -37.08
CA CYS A 336 -15.13 -24.38 -37.98
C CYS A 336 -16.59 -23.89 -38.05
#